data_7f8bcd0f1e71c164e87638274017c419
#
_entry.id   7f8bcd0f1e71c164e87638274017c419
#
_cell.length_a   1.000
_cell.length_b   1.000
_cell.length_c   1.000
_cell.angle_alpha   90.00
_cell.angle_beta   90.00
_cell.angle_gamma   90.00
#
_symmetry.space_group_name_H-M   'P 1'
#
loop_
_entity.id
_entity.type
_entity.pdbx_description
1 polymer ?
#
loop_
_entity_poly.entity_id
_entity_poly.type
_entity_poly.pdbx_seq_one_letter_code
_entity_poly.pdbx_strand_id
1 'polypeptide(L)'
;MMRMKVLVLDAESAAGLETVQSLGRYGCTVHTASFQSEQTLRRSRFICRHFRLDSPPDGATGELVSLFQTEKYDLIVPATEVSLLAMLSPEIPDDMYQRAALAPRPSVRTALDKQAVWELARRLGIRVPSSELVCSTSLPPKTFPVVLKPVFSKKNTRGAVEDFRVTIARDLMQWRSALTTTYQDVPVQQQQYISGKGLGVEMLFEHGTLRLAFLHERVHELPLTGGGSSYRVSLGLRDDLVKISTLLLSALEWHGVAMVEFKVTAEGEAYLIEINPRLWGSLALAIDCGVDFPVGLLCLATERPLPPQPKYRAGYYTRNIYRDIEWFKTNWKADHSDPLLLTKPIIPAILGWLRPLIGKESWDFFCWSDLRVVLGEVNTIVREHWAKCVNLVRRRSRRLYLRHIQQPLMIRKLSGRQIDNVLILCYGNICRSPLAAALAARQFPNVSISSAGFHTKTGRPSPGFVLAAAKMLGVDLAYHQSKCVDAKMIDEAQLIVIMDINNYELLKRLFPGALEKTLFLGMLLPGPQLEIRDPYDNPDSMQEVAFKMNRAVEQMSRLFR
;
A
#
# COMPACT_ATOMS: atom_id res chain seq x y z
N MET A 1 -20.47 29.22 29.09
CA MET A 1 -20.84 28.61 27.79
C MET A 1 -20.60 27.12 27.87
N MET A 2 -21.61 26.26 27.62
CA MET A 2 -21.37 24.82 27.48
C MET A 2 -20.37 24.59 26.37
N ARG A 3 -19.35 23.74 26.60
CA ARG A 3 -18.42 23.35 25.56
C ARG A 3 -19.13 22.45 24.55
N MET A 4 -19.03 22.74 23.25
CA MET A 4 -19.58 21.89 22.20
C MET A 4 -18.92 20.52 22.23
N LYS A 5 -19.73 19.48 22.08
CA LYS A 5 -19.29 18.08 22.11
C LYS A 5 -19.28 17.49 20.71
N VAL A 6 -18.14 17.00 20.26
CA VAL A 6 -17.97 16.50 18.91
C VAL A 6 -17.48 15.05 18.91
N LEU A 7 -17.94 14.27 17.93
CA LEU A 7 -17.50 12.89 17.69
C LEU A 7 -16.74 12.83 16.37
N VAL A 8 -15.49 12.40 16.42
CA VAL A 8 -14.68 12.15 15.21
C VAL A 8 -14.53 10.65 15.03
N LEU A 9 -15.04 10.14 13.90
CA LEU A 9 -14.92 8.74 13.52
C LEU A 9 -13.59 8.53 12.78
N ASP A 10 -12.93 7.39 13.01
CA ASP A 10 -11.63 7.02 12.41
C ASP A 10 -10.54 8.08 12.66
N ALA A 11 -10.40 8.51 13.93
CA ALA A 11 -9.42 9.52 14.34
C ALA A 11 -7.95 9.09 14.13
N GLU A 12 -7.69 7.82 13.89
CA GLU A 12 -6.39 7.25 13.50
C GLU A 12 -5.96 7.66 12.08
N SER A 13 -6.89 8.09 11.24
CA SER A 13 -6.56 8.62 9.92
C SER A 13 -5.91 10.00 10.00
N ALA A 14 -5.14 10.40 8.98
CA ALA A 14 -4.54 11.73 8.93
C ALA A 14 -5.61 12.83 9.04
N ALA A 15 -6.70 12.73 8.27
CA ALA A 15 -7.81 13.68 8.32
C ALA A 15 -8.51 13.71 9.69
N GLY A 16 -8.70 12.52 10.29
CA GLY A 16 -9.31 12.41 11.63
C GLY A 16 -8.47 13.06 12.71
N LEU A 17 -7.15 12.81 12.72
CA LEU A 17 -6.26 13.44 13.70
C LEU A 17 -6.23 14.97 13.57
N GLU A 18 -6.13 15.50 12.36
CA GLU A 18 -6.15 16.94 12.11
C GLU A 18 -7.48 17.57 12.56
N THR A 19 -8.58 16.85 12.35
CA THR A 19 -9.91 17.26 12.84
C THR A 19 -9.95 17.32 14.37
N VAL A 20 -9.43 16.29 15.05
CA VAL A 20 -9.34 16.26 16.53
C VAL A 20 -8.53 17.44 17.04
N GLN A 21 -7.38 17.71 16.44
CA GLN A 21 -6.50 18.81 16.85
C GLN A 21 -7.12 20.19 16.57
N SER A 22 -7.78 20.37 15.42
CA SER A 22 -8.45 21.60 15.06
C SER A 22 -9.60 21.90 16.04
N LEU A 23 -10.56 20.99 16.20
CA LEU A 23 -11.71 21.15 17.07
C LEU A 23 -11.32 21.25 18.55
N GLY A 24 -10.28 20.50 18.95
CA GLY A 24 -9.73 20.60 20.31
C GLY A 24 -9.11 21.97 20.61
N ARG A 25 -8.39 22.57 19.67
CA ARG A 25 -7.86 23.95 19.77
C ARG A 25 -9.00 24.99 19.79
N TYR A 26 -10.06 24.73 19.06
CA TYR A 26 -11.24 25.58 19.06
C TYR A 26 -12.01 25.55 20.40
N GLY A 27 -11.68 24.58 21.29
CA GLY A 27 -12.26 24.47 22.64
C GLY A 27 -13.41 23.48 22.74
N CYS A 28 -13.60 22.60 21.77
CA CYS A 28 -14.58 21.52 21.82
C CYS A 28 -14.16 20.41 22.79
N THR A 29 -15.15 19.70 23.34
CA THR A 29 -14.95 18.38 23.97
C THR A 29 -14.96 17.33 22.87
N VAL A 30 -13.78 16.78 22.55
CA VAL A 30 -13.63 15.85 21.44
C VAL A 30 -13.68 14.42 21.95
N HIS A 31 -14.65 13.66 21.46
CA HIS A 31 -14.71 12.21 21.54
C HIS A 31 -14.33 11.59 20.20
N THR A 32 -13.81 10.39 20.24
CA THR A 32 -13.46 9.64 19.04
C THR A 32 -14.04 8.24 19.06
N ALA A 33 -14.36 7.69 17.90
CA ALA A 33 -14.72 6.29 17.75
C ALA A 33 -14.04 5.68 16.52
N SER A 34 -13.67 4.39 16.58
CA SER A 34 -13.06 3.73 15.44
C SER A 34 -13.41 2.24 15.35
N PHE A 35 -13.35 1.73 14.13
CA PHE A 35 -13.56 0.31 13.79
C PHE A 35 -12.27 -0.52 13.89
N GLN A 36 -11.13 0.11 14.18
CA GLN A 36 -9.82 -0.53 14.27
C GLN A 36 -9.38 -0.69 15.73
N SER A 37 -8.37 -1.54 15.96
CA SER A 37 -7.85 -1.77 17.31
C SER A 37 -7.14 -0.54 17.88
N GLU A 38 -7.18 -0.36 19.19
CA GLU A 38 -6.54 0.74 19.92
C GLU A 38 -5.04 0.94 19.65
N GLN A 39 -4.34 -0.08 19.12
CA GLN A 39 -2.90 0.00 18.84
C GLN A 39 -2.52 1.04 17.80
N THR A 40 -3.48 1.48 16.98
CA THR A 40 -3.30 2.51 15.94
C THR A 40 -3.73 3.91 16.37
N LEU A 41 -4.30 4.04 17.58
CA LEU A 41 -4.78 5.34 18.08
C LEU A 41 -3.62 6.26 18.45
N ARG A 42 -3.57 7.38 17.77
CA ARG A 42 -2.66 8.48 18.09
C ARG A 42 -3.17 9.18 19.34
N ARG A 43 -2.39 9.16 20.42
CA ARG A 43 -2.77 9.72 21.73
C ARG A 43 -2.73 11.24 21.73
N SER A 44 -3.65 11.89 21.04
CA SER A 44 -3.81 13.34 21.13
C SER A 44 -4.32 13.76 22.51
N ARG A 45 -3.74 14.85 23.06
CA ARG A 45 -4.22 15.45 24.31
C ARG A 45 -5.65 15.97 24.23
N PHE A 46 -6.17 16.20 23.04
CA PHE A 46 -7.50 16.71 22.80
C PHE A 46 -8.59 15.64 22.84
N ILE A 47 -8.23 14.36 22.79
CA ILE A 47 -9.19 13.26 22.92
C ILE A 47 -9.59 13.12 24.39
N CYS A 48 -10.85 13.48 24.69
CA CYS A 48 -11.41 13.34 26.03
C CYS A 48 -11.88 11.91 26.31
N ARG A 49 -12.45 11.22 25.29
CA ARG A 49 -12.92 9.84 25.38
C ARG A 49 -12.80 9.17 24.01
N HIS A 50 -12.45 7.89 24.03
CA HIS A 50 -12.40 7.05 22.84
C HIS A 50 -13.34 5.86 23.00
N PHE A 51 -14.08 5.55 21.91
CA PHE A 51 -14.96 4.39 21.84
C PHE A 51 -14.45 3.46 20.76
N ARG A 52 -14.37 2.19 21.10
CA ARG A 52 -14.11 1.14 20.13
C ARG A 52 -15.43 0.59 19.64
N LEU A 53 -15.55 0.49 18.31
CA LEU A 53 -16.68 -0.16 17.63
C LEU A 53 -16.22 -1.56 17.23
N ASP A 54 -16.82 -2.58 17.84
CA ASP A 54 -16.37 -3.98 17.67
C ASP A 54 -16.94 -4.64 16.41
N SER A 55 -17.97 -4.05 15.82
CA SER A 55 -18.62 -4.57 14.61
C SER A 55 -17.95 -4.06 13.33
N PRO A 56 -17.98 -4.83 12.22
CA PRO A 56 -17.66 -4.30 10.90
C PRO A 56 -18.53 -3.08 10.55
N PRO A 57 -18.11 -2.20 9.64
CA PRO A 57 -18.84 -0.97 9.34
C PRO A 57 -20.35 -1.17 9.08
N ASP A 58 -20.73 -2.27 8.43
CA ASP A 58 -22.13 -2.61 8.11
C ASP A 58 -22.95 -3.05 9.34
N GLY A 59 -22.30 -3.50 10.42
CA GLY A 59 -22.96 -3.92 11.67
C GLY A 59 -22.81 -2.95 12.82
N ALA A 60 -21.95 -1.94 12.71
CA ALA A 60 -21.68 -0.96 13.76
C ALA A 60 -22.70 0.18 13.84
N THR A 61 -23.68 0.20 12.95
CA THR A 61 -24.68 1.30 12.88
C THR A 61 -25.47 1.40 14.18
N GLY A 62 -25.88 0.27 14.75
CA GLY A 62 -26.59 0.23 16.04
C GLY A 62 -25.76 0.79 17.20
N GLU A 63 -24.47 0.49 17.26
CA GLU A 63 -23.55 1.02 18.27
C GLU A 63 -23.36 2.54 18.11
N LEU A 64 -23.22 3.03 16.87
CA LEU A 64 -23.14 4.46 16.59
C LEU A 64 -24.40 5.21 16.99
N VAL A 65 -25.58 4.67 16.69
CA VAL A 65 -26.87 5.25 17.08
C VAL A 65 -27.01 5.27 18.59
N SER A 66 -26.67 4.19 19.29
CA SER A 66 -26.69 4.12 20.75
C SER A 66 -25.75 5.15 21.37
N LEU A 67 -24.54 5.30 20.82
CA LEU A 67 -23.57 6.29 21.27
C LEU A 67 -24.08 7.71 21.06
N PHE A 68 -24.70 8.02 19.92
CA PHE A 68 -25.29 9.32 19.63
C PHE A 68 -26.42 9.66 20.61
N GLN A 69 -27.33 8.73 20.85
CA GLN A 69 -28.46 8.93 21.77
C GLN A 69 -28.02 9.17 23.21
N THR A 70 -26.94 8.47 23.63
CA THR A 70 -26.42 8.57 25.01
C THR A 70 -25.64 9.86 25.24
N GLU A 71 -24.78 10.24 24.28
CA GLU A 71 -23.75 11.28 24.48
C GLU A 71 -24.17 12.66 23.95
N LYS A 72 -25.16 12.74 23.04
CA LYS A 72 -25.70 14.00 22.47
C LYS A 72 -24.63 14.92 21.88
N TYR A 73 -24.16 14.56 20.67
CA TYR A 73 -23.15 15.34 19.98
C TYR A 73 -23.71 16.51 19.18
N ASP A 74 -22.98 17.63 19.17
CA ASP A 74 -23.26 18.82 18.35
C ASP A 74 -22.77 18.64 16.91
N LEU A 75 -21.70 17.84 16.70
CA LEU A 75 -21.14 17.51 15.41
C LEU A 75 -20.62 16.06 15.43
N ILE A 76 -20.84 15.34 14.31
CA ILE A 76 -20.24 14.03 14.02
C ILE A 76 -19.42 14.17 12.75
N VAL A 77 -18.13 13.78 12.76
CA VAL A 77 -17.24 13.89 11.59
C VAL A 77 -16.84 12.51 11.13
N PRO A 78 -17.39 12.01 10.02
CA PRO A 78 -16.87 10.81 9.35
C PRO A 78 -15.60 11.18 8.58
N ALA A 79 -14.42 10.84 9.15
CA ALA A 79 -13.15 11.27 8.59
C ALA A 79 -12.63 10.40 7.44
N THR A 80 -13.21 9.22 7.24
CA THR A 80 -12.84 8.29 6.16
C THR A 80 -14.04 7.87 5.32
N GLU A 81 -13.78 7.20 4.20
CA GLU A 81 -14.86 6.62 3.38
C GLU A 81 -15.61 5.51 4.13
N VAL A 82 -14.92 4.76 5.02
CA VAL A 82 -15.56 3.71 5.83
C VAL A 82 -16.60 4.30 6.76
N SER A 83 -16.23 5.32 7.53
CA SER A 83 -17.17 5.99 8.43
C SER A 83 -18.24 6.78 7.68
N LEU A 84 -17.95 7.31 6.50
CA LEU A 84 -18.96 7.96 5.66
C LEU A 84 -20.00 6.95 5.16
N LEU A 85 -19.57 5.76 4.71
CA LEU A 85 -20.49 4.69 4.29
C LEU A 85 -21.36 4.22 5.46
N ALA A 86 -20.83 4.11 6.68
CA ALA A 86 -21.62 3.82 7.87
C ALA A 86 -22.71 4.88 8.12
N MET A 87 -22.39 6.18 7.94
CA MET A 87 -23.37 7.27 8.06
C MET A 87 -24.46 7.25 6.96
N LEU A 88 -24.21 6.60 5.82
CA LEU A 88 -25.20 6.45 4.75
C LEU A 88 -26.18 5.27 4.96
N SER A 89 -26.00 4.48 6.01
CA SER A 89 -26.92 3.38 6.34
C SER A 89 -28.34 3.93 6.56
N PRO A 90 -29.40 3.21 6.11
CA PRO A 90 -30.79 3.58 6.40
C PRO A 90 -31.14 3.62 7.89
N GLU A 91 -30.37 2.89 8.71
CA GLU A 91 -30.56 2.82 10.16
C GLU A 91 -30.10 4.09 10.89
N ILE A 92 -29.30 4.95 10.27
CA ILE A 92 -28.87 6.22 10.85
C ILE A 92 -30.05 7.21 10.85
N PRO A 93 -30.50 7.67 12.04
CA PRO A 93 -31.58 8.64 12.15
C PRO A 93 -31.23 9.96 11.44
N ASP A 94 -32.24 10.66 10.94
CA ASP A 94 -32.03 11.90 10.20
C ASP A 94 -31.44 13.03 11.07
N ASP A 95 -31.81 13.11 12.34
CA ASP A 95 -31.23 14.08 13.29
C ASP A 95 -29.73 13.81 13.51
N MET A 96 -29.33 12.55 13.57
CA MET A 96 -27.91 12.17 13.63
C MET A 96 -27.17 12.50 12.33
N TYR A 97 -27.81 12.24 11.17
CA TYR A 97 -27.24 12.55 9.87
C TYR A 97 -27.03 14.05 9.67
N GLN A 98 -27.99 14.88 10.10
CA GLN A 98 -27.90 16.35 10.06
C GLN A 98 -26.72 16.86 10.90
N ARG A 99 -26.41 16.21 12.05
CA ARG A 99 -25.24 16.55 12.89
C ARG A 99 -23.89 16.24 12.21
N ALA A 100 -23.88 15.51 11.10
CA ALA A 100 -22.65 15.30 10.35
C ALA A 100 -22.37 16.38 9.28
N ALA A 101 -23.29 17.34 9.09
CA ALA A 101 -23.20 18.38 8.06
C ALA A 101 -22.81 17.78 6.68
N LEU A 102 -23.54 16.74 6.27
CA LEU A 102 -23.35 16.03 5.00
C LEU A 102 -24.40 16.49 3.96
N ALA A 103 -24.04 16.39 2.69
CA ALA A 103 -24.98 16.57 1.58
C ALA A 103 -26.10 15.52 1.63
N PRO A 104 -27.24 15.72 0.94
CA PRO A 104 -28.30 14.72 0.87
C PRO A 104 -27.75 13.34 0.52
N ARG A 105 -28.26 12.28 1.16
CA ARG A 105 -27.78 10.89 0.96
C ARG A 105 -27.64 10.50 -0.53
N PRO A 106 -28.61 10.83 -1.44
CA PRO A 106 -28.44 10.55 -2.87
C PRO A 106 -27.25 11.28 -3.49
N SER A 107 -26.99 12.51 -3.10
CA SER A 107 -25.86 13.33 -3.60
C SER A 107 -24.52 12.77 -3.16
N VAL A 108 -24.40 12.33 -1.88
CA VAL A 108 -23.19 11.66 -1.39
C VAL A 108 -22.97 10.32 -2.14
N ARG A 109 -24.03 9.53 -2.37
CA ARG A 109 -23.94 8.28 -3.15
C ARG A 109 -23.49 8.54 -4.58
N THR A 110 -24.01 9.58 -5.24
CA THR A 110 -23.56 10.00 -6.57
C THR A 110 -22.08 10.40 -6.57
N ALA A 111 -21.63 11.15 -5.56
CA ALA A 111 -20.24 11.58 -5.46
C ALA A 111 -19.25 10.41 -5.21
N LEU A 112 -19.70 9.33 -4.57
CA LEU A 112 -18.93 8.10 -4.37
C LEU A 112 -18.86 7.22 -5.63
N ASP A 113 -19.83 7.37 -6.53
CA ASP A 113 -19.89 6.62 -7.80
C ASP A 113 -19.17 7.41 -8.91
N LYS A 114 -17.98 6.94 -9.27
CA LYS A 114 -17.13 7.59 -10.29
C LYS A 114 -17.82 7.72 -11.65
N GLN A 115 -18.65 6.74 -12.03
CA GLN A 115 -19.37 6.77 -13.29
C GLN A 115 -20.48 7.84 -13.25
N ALA A 116 -21.27 7.88 -12.18
CA ALA A 116 -22.32 8.87 -12.00
C ALA A 116 -21.76 10.30 -11.97
N VAL A 117 -20.61 10.52 -11.30
CA VAL A 117 -19.89 11.82 -11.30
C VAL A 117 -19.49 12.22 -12.73
N TRP A 118 -18.98 11.30 -13.52
CA TRP A 118 -18.53 11.62 -14.89
C TRP A 118 -19.68 11.82 -15.86
N GLU A 119 -20.78 11.12 -15.70
CA GLU A 119 -22.00 11.37 -16.47
C GLU A 119 -22.58 12.76 -16.14
N LEU A 120 -22.61 13.13 -14.87
CA LEU A 120 -23.01 14.47 -14.44
C LEU A 120 -22.06 15.53 -15.02
N ALA A 121 -20.75 15.31 -14.92
CA ALA A 121 -19.73 16.23 -15.43
C ALA A 121 -19.88 16.46 -16.94
N ARG A 122 -20.10 15.41 -17.73
CA ARG A 122 -20.33 15.53 -19.19
C ARG A 122 -21.58 16.35 -19.50
N ARG A 123 -22.68 16.13 -18.75
CA ARG A 123 -23.91 16.92 -18.90
C ARG A 123 -23.70 18.40 -18.61
N LEU A 124 -22.80 18.71 -17.68
CA LEU A 124 -22.42 20.08 -17.32
C LEU A 124 -21.31 20.67 -18.21
N GLY A 125 -20.87 19.95 -19.25
CA GLY A 125 -19.78 20.40 -20.12
C GLY A 125 -18.40 20.39 -19.45
N ILE A 126 -18.23 19.69 -18.34
CA ILE A 126 -16.95 19.57 -17.62
C ILE A 126 -16.12 18.46 -18.28
N ARG A 127 -14.85 18.78 -18.54
CA ARG A 127 -13.93 17.85 -19.19
C ARG A 127 -13.54 16.71 -18.23
N VAL A 128 -13.74 15.48 -18.70
CA VAL A 128 -13.35 14.22 -18.03
C VAL A 128 -12.50 13.39 -18.98
N PRO A 129 -11.62 12.49 -18.49
CA PRO A 129 -10.95 11.53 -19.36
C PRO A 129 -11.97 10.67 -20.12
N SER A 130 -11.70 10.34 -21.38
CA SER A 130 -12.54 9.37 -22.10
C SER A 130 -12.49 8.02 -21.36
N SER A 131 -13.62 7.34 -21.25
CA SER A 131 -13.72 6.10 -20.49
C SER A 131 -14.78 5.16 -21.03
N GLU A 132 -14.54 3.87 -20.86
CA GLU A 132 -15.46 2.78 -21.20
C GLU A 132 -15.36 1.66 -20.17
N LEU A 133 -16.42 0.87 -20.04
CA LEU A 133 -16.39 -0.35 -19.23
C LEU A 133 -15.80 -1.48 -20.06
N VAL A 134 -14.85 -2.21 -19.44
CA VAL A 134 -14.14 -3.33 -20.08
C VAL A 134 -14.13 -4.56 -19.18
N CYS A 135 -14.03 -5.72 -19.83
CA CYS A 135 -13.86 -7.02 -19.19
C CYS A 135 -12.81 -7.85 -19.96
N SER A 136 -12.52 -9.04 -19.51
CA SER A 136 -11.51 -9.93 -20.12
C SER A 136 -11.80 -10.28 -21.59
N THR A 137 -13.03 -10.16 -22.05
CA THR A 137 -13.47 -10.42 -23.44
C THR A 137 -13.57 -9.16 -24.30
N SER A 138 -13.35 -7.97 -23.74
CA SER A 138 -13.41 -6.69 -24.46
C SER A 138 -12.28 -6.58 -25.49
N LEU A 139 -12.52 -5.79 -26.54
CA LEU A 139 -11.48 -5.43 -27.50
C LEU A 139 -10.46 -4.50 -26.85
N PRO A 140 -9.17 -4.65 -27.21
CA PRO A 140 -8.13 -3.78 -26.65
C PRO A 140 -8.28 -2.34 -27.13
N PRO A 141 -7.80 -1.34 -26.34
CA PRO A 141 -7.79 0.05 -26.73
C PRO A 141 -6.90 0.27 -27.96
N LYS A 142 -7.23 1.30 -28.75
CA LYS A 142 -6.45 1.68 -29.95
C LYS A 142 -5.08 2.27 -29.61
N THR A 143 -4.96 2.87 -28.44
CA THR A 143 -3.74 3.57 -28.00
C THR A 143 -3.41 3.24 -26.53
N PHE A 144 -2.13 3.23 -26.23
CA PHE A 144 -1.58 3.08 -24.87
C PHE A 144 -0.73 4.29 -24.51
N PRO A 145 -0.54 4.62 -23.23
CA PRO A 145 -1.04 3.90 -22.04
C PRO A 145 -2.53 4.19 -21.74
N VAL A 146 -3.17 3.24 -21.04
CA VAL A 146 -4.51 3.42 -20.49
C VAL A 146 -4.53 3.12 -19.00
N VAL A 147 -5.47 3.74 -18.29
CA VAL A 147 -5.68 3.53 -16.85
C VAL A 147 -6.84 2.55 -16.65
N LEU A 148 -6.60 1.48 -15.92
CA LEU A 148 -7.63 0.53 -15.49
C LEU A 148 -7.96 0.78 -14.02
N LYS A 149 -9.23 1.06 -13.75
CA LYS A 149 -9.74 1.29 -12.40
C LYS A 149 -10.96 0.39 -12.15
N PRO A 150 -11.09 -0.23 -10.98
CA PRO A 150 -12.35 -0.85 -10.61
C PRO A 150 -13.42 0.24 -10.48
N VAL A 151 -14.66 -0.08 -10.83
CA VAL A 151 -15.80 0.84 -10.70
C VAL A 151 -15.97 1.27 -9.24
N PHE A 152 -15.74 0.34 -8.31
CA PHE A 152 -15.77 0.60 -6.87
C PHE A 152 -14.36 0.48 -6.29
N SER A 153 -13.96 1.45 -5.48
CA SER A 153 -12.63 1.46 -4.85
C SER A 153 -12.46 0.34 -3.81
N LYS A 154 -13.56 -0.11 -3.20
CA LYS A 154 -13.60 -1.16 -2.17
C LYS A 154 -14.76 -2.11 -2.44
N LYS A 155 -14.50 -3.41 -2.30
CA LYS A 155 -15.54 -4.45 -2.34
C LYS A 155 -15.54 -5.18 -0.99
N ASN A 156 -16.71 -5.25 -0.38
CA ASN A 156 -16.89 -6.08 0.80
C ASN A 156 -17.13 -7.53 0.35
N THR A 157 -16.11 -8.39 0.53
CA THR A 157 -16.19 -9.80 0.17
C THR A 157 -16.03 -10.62 1.44
N ARG A 158 -17.15 -11.14 1.97
CA ARG A 158 -17.20 -12.05 3.14
C ARG A 158 -16.46 -11.52 4.39
N GLY A 159 -16.60 -10.21 4.70
CA GLY A 159 -16.01 -9.60 5.88
C GLY A 159 -14.56 -9.12 5.73
N ALA A 160 -13.99 -9.19 4.53
CA ALA A 160 -12.72 -8.56 4.19
C ALA A 160 -12.97 -7.43 3.18
N VAL A 161 -12.41 -6.25 3.46
CA VAL A 161 -12.42 -5.12 2.51
C VAL A 161 -11.18 -5.25 1.64
N GLU A 162 -11.37 -5.58 0.36
CA GLU A 162 -10.30 -5.61 -0.61
C GLU A 162 -10.13 -4.24 -1.26
N ASP A 163 -8.94 -3.67 -1.15
CA ASP A 163 -8.53 -2.44 -1.84
C ASP A 163 -8.02 -2.77 -3.25
N PHE A 164 -8.74 -2.36 -4.27
CA PHE A 164 -8.30 -2.51 -5.64
C PHE A 164 -7.38 -1.36 -6.06
N ARG A 165 -6.18 -1.73 -6.53
CA ARG A 165 -5.21 -0.74 -7.03
C ARG A 165 -5.52 -0.35 -8.47
N VAL A 166 -5.27 0.91 -8.79
CA VAL A 166 -5.28 1.42 -10.16
C VAL A 166 -4.07 0.84 -10.91
N THR A 167 -4.28 0.34 -12.11
CA THR A 167 -3.22 -0.17 -13.00
C THR A 167 -3.09 0.71 -14.23
N ILE A 168 -1.86 1.13 -14.57
CA ILE A 168 -1.57 1.75 -15.85
C ILE A 168 -1.04 0.66 -16.77
N ALA A 169 -1.83 0.27 -17.77
CA ALA A 169 -1.42 -0.67 -18.78
C ALA A 169 -0.69 0.09 -19.91
N ARG A 170 0.56 -0.30 -20.17
CA ARG A 170 1.47 0.35 -21.14
C ARG A 170 1.36 -0.27 -22.53
N ASP A 171 0.89 -1.51 -22.58
CA ASP A 171 0.78 -2.33 -23.77
C ASP A 171 -0.36 -3.35 -23.64
N LEU A 172 -0.61 -4.06 -24.74
CA LEU A 172 -1.66 -5.08 -24.84
C LEU A 172 -1.46 -6.23 -23.83
N MET A 173 -0.22 -6.63 -23.56
CA MET A 173 0.07 -7.75 -22.68
C MET A 173 -0.27 -7.39 -21.22
N GLN A 174 0.15 -6.22 -20.77
CA GLN A 174 -0.19 -5.71 -19.44
C GLN A 174 -1.69 -5.49 -19.28
N TRP A 175 -2.36 -4.96 -20.30
CA TRP A 175 -3.81 -4.74 -20.32
C TRP A 175 -4.57 -6.07 -20.16
N ARG A 176 -4.23 -7.08 -20.97
CA ARG A 176 -4.85 -8.41 -20.85
C ARG A 176 -4.56 -9.08 -19.51
N SER A 177 -3.32 -9.04 -19.06
CA SER A 177 -2.95 -9.59 -17.75
C SER A 177 -3.72 -8.94 -16.62
N ALA A 178 -3.87 -7.62 -16.62
CA ALA A 178 -4.62 -6.92 -15.59
C ALA A 178 -6.09 -7.38 -15.55
N LEU A 179 -6.76 -7.50 -16.70
CA LEU A 179 -8.16 -7.92 -16.77
C LEU A 179 -8.38 -9.40 -16.41
N THR A 180 -7.41 -10.27 -16.69
CA THR A 180 -7.56 -11.72 -16.46
C THR A 180 -7.07 -12.17 -15.08
N THR A 181 -6.18 -11.41 -14.44
CA THR A 181 -5.57 -11.79 -13.15
C THR A 181 -5.90 -10.82 -12.02
N THR A 182 -5.66 -9.51 -12.22
CA THR A 182 -5.84 -8.50 -11.16
C THR A 182 -7.30 -8.16 -10.93
N TYR A 183 -8.08 -8.07 -12.01
CA TYR A 183 -9.48 -7.64 -11.99
C TYR A 183 -10.46 -8.75 -12.42
N GLN A 184 -10.08 -9.99 -12.22
CA GLN A 184 -10.97 -11.11 -12.52
C GLN A 184 -12.30 -10.95 -11.76
N ASP A 185 -13.43 -11.00 -12.48
CA ASP A 185 -14.80 -10.86 -11.94
C ASP A 185 -15.11 -9.49 -11.29
N VAL A 186 -14.32 -8.46 -11.60
CA VAL A 186 -14.53 -7.10 -11.12
C VAL A 186 -14.87 -6.20 -12.32
N PRO A 187 -15.94 -5.39 -12.27
CA PRO A 187 -16.20 -4.38 -13.29
C PRO A 187 -15.07 -3.34 -13.34
N VAL A 188 -14.46 -3.19 -14.50
CA VAL A 188 -13.30 -2.31 -14.70
C VAL A 188 -13.66 -1.17 -15.64
N GLN A 189 -13.32 0.03 -15.25
CA GLN A 189 -13.36 1.21 -16.10
C GLN A 189 -11.98 1.44 -16.71
N GLN A 190 -11.90 1.36 -18.04
CA GLN A 190 -10.73 1.78 -18.81
C GLN A 190 -10.81 3.26 -19.09
N GLN A 191 -9.75 4.00 -18.82
CA GLN A 191 -9.68 5.44 -18.95
C GLN A 191 -8.49 5.87 -19.79
N GLN A 192 -8.66 6.98 -20.51
CA GLN A 192 -7.54 7.70 -21.10
C GLN A 192 -6.53 8.11 -20.02
N TYR A 193 -5.25 7.87 -20.27
CA TYR A 193 -4.19 8.37 -19.40
C TYR A 193 -4.00 9.88 -19.64
N ILE A 194 -4.14 10.66 -18.57
CA ILE A 194 -3.88 12.11 -18.60
C ILE A 194 -2.55 12.39 -17.91
N SER A 195 -1.58 12.86 -18.70
CA SER A 195 -0.31 13.37 -18.17
C SER A 195 -0.52 14.78 -17.61
N GLY A 196 -0.13 14.99 -16.35
CA GLY A 196 -0.30 16.29 -15.73
C GLY A 196 -0.13 16.27 -14.22
N LYS A 197 -0.25 17.46 -13.61
CA LYS A 197 -0.17 17.64 -12.16
C LYS A 197 -1.50 17.31 -11.49
N GLY A 198 -1.43 16.67 -10.34
CA GLY A 198 -2.60 16.44 -9.48
C GLY A 198 -2.91 17.68 -8.64
N LEU A 199 -4.11 18.24 -8.80
CA LEU A 199 -4.61 19.37 -8.01
C LEU A 199 -5.86 18.96 -7.25
N GLY A 200 -6.01 19.44 -6.01
CA GLY A 200 -7.21 19.28 -5.20
C GLY A 200 -7.83 20.63 -4.88
N VAL A 201 -9.10 20.80 -5.25
CA VAL A 201 -9.93 21.95 -4.83
C VAL A 201 -10.76 21.50 -3.63
N GLU A 202 -10.39 21.97 -2.48
CA GLU A 202 -11.01 21.67 -1.18
C GLU A 202 -12.08 22.72 -0.90
N MET A 203 -13.30 22.29 -0.59
CA MET A 203 -14.45 23.20 -0.51
C MET A 203 -15.36 22.87 0.65
N LEU A 204 -16.01 23.91 1.21
CA LEU A 204 -17.13 23.80 2.13
C LEU A 204 -18.35 24.49 1.51
N PHE A 205 -19.45 23.79 1.46
CA PHE A 205 -20.73 24.27 0.95
C PHE A 205 -21.80 24.33 2.03
N GLU A 206 -22.68 25.29 1.92
CA GLU A 206 -23.92 25.39 2.68
C GLU A 206 -25.09 25.40 1.71
N HIS A 207 -25.84 24.29 1.66
CA HIS A 207 -27.02 24.12 0.80
C HIS A 207 -26.80 24.60 -0.65
N GLY A 208 -25.79 24.03 -1.33
CA GLY A 208 -25.44 24.37 -2.71
C GLY A 208 -24.64 25.66 -2.89
N THR A 209 -24.39 26.42 -1.83
CA THR A 209 -23.64 27.68 -1.86
C THR A 209 -22.22 27.51 -1.34
N LEU A 210 -21.22 27.89 -2.14
CA LEU A 210 -19.82 27.87 -1.72
C LEU A 210 -19.54 28.84 -0.58
N ARG A 211 -18.89 28.37 0.49
CA ARG A 211 -18.50 29.14 1.66
C ARG A 211 -16.99 29.27 1.84
N LEU A 212 -16.26 28.18 1.72
CA LEU A 212 -14.80 28.16 1.81
C LEU A 212 -14.21 27.38 0.66
N ALA A 213 -13.06 27.85 0.15
CA ALA A 213 -12.29 27.17 -0.88
C ALA A 213 -10.80 27.22 -0.59
N PHE A 214 -10.09 26.16 -0.94
CA PHE A 214 -8.64 26.06 -0.85
C PHE A 214 -8.11 25.22 -2.02
N LEU A 215 -6.92 25.55 -2.53
CA LEU A 215 -6.31 24.84 -3.65
C LEU A 215 -4.92 24.36 -3.29
N HIS A 216 -4.64 23.09 -3.59
CA HIS A 216 -3.30 22.55 -3.47
C HIS A 216 -2.85 21.75 -4.69
N GLU A 217 -1.53 21.66 -4.87
CA GLU A 217 -0.86 20.76 -5.82
C GLU A 217 -0.20 19.62 -5.09
N ARG A 218 -0.30 18.40 -5.62
CA ARG A 218 0.45 17.23 -5.18
C ARG A 218 1.87 17.28 -5.75
N VAL A 219 2.88 17.37 -4.89
CA VAL A 219 4.29 17.46 -5.29
C VAL A 219 4.93 16.09 -5.38
N HIS A 220 4.70 15.25 -4.36
CA HIS A 220 5.10 13.84 -4.35
C HIS A 220 3.87 12.95 -4.22
N GLU A 221 3.73 11.99 -5.11
CA GLU A 221 2.61 11.04 -5.13
C GLU A 221 3.11 9.59 -4.97
N LEU A 222 2.37 8.77 -4.24
CA LEU A 222 2.59 7.34 -4.09
C LEU A 222 1.31 6.56 -4.41
N PRO A 223 1.42 5.56 -5.33
CA PRO A 223 2.60 5.17 -6.12
C PRO A 223 3.07 6.26 -7.10
N LEU A 224 4.27 6.12 -7.69
CA LEU A 224 4.82 7.11 -8.64
C LEU A 224 4.00 7.23 -9.93
N THR A 225 3.08 6.33 -10.18
CA THR A 225 2.11 6.38 -11.29
C THR A 225 0.91 7.30 -11.01
N GLY A 226 0.88 7.94 -9.86
CA GLY A 226 -0.22 8.77 -9.38
C GLY A 226 -0.99 8.10 -8.25
N GLY A 227 -1.38 8.87 -7.25
CA GLY A 227 -2.10 8.38 -6.07
C GLY A 227 -2.19 9.41 -4.97
N GLY A 228 -2.23 8.94 -3.71
CA GLY A 228 -2.25 9.86 -2.58
C GLY A 228 -0.93 10.61 -2.42
N SER A 229 -0.98 11.90 -2.12
CA SER A 229 0.24 12.70 -1.95
C SER A 229 0.91 12.48 -0.61
N SER A 230 2.23 12.44 -0.60
CA SER A 230 3.07 12.48 0.60
C SER A 230 3.62 13.90 0.86
N TYR A 231 3.67 14.73 -0.17
CA TYR A 231 4.16 16.11 -0.12
C TYR A 231 3.32 17.00 -1.03
N ARG A 232 2.88 18.14 -0.55
CA ARG A 232 1.96 19.03 -1.23
C ARG A 232 2.24 20.49 -0.93
N VAL A 233 1.75 21.37 -1.80
CA VAL A 233 1.93 22.82 -1.72
C VAL A 233 0.59 23.53 -1.92
N SER A 234 0.34 24.56 -1.12
CA SER A 234 -0.80 25.46 -1.31
C SER A 234 -0.60 26.37 -2.52
N LEU A 235 -1.64 26.53 -3.32
CA LEU A 235 -1.66 27.44 -4.47
C LEU A 235 -2.70 28.53 -4.24
N GLY A 236 -2.55 29.66 -4.90
CA GLY A 236 -3.64 30.63 -5.04
C GLY A 236 -4.84 30.00 -5.75
N LEU A 237 -6.06 30.41 -5.41
CA LEU A 237 -7.25 29.92 -6.09
C LEU A 237 -7.16 30.17 -7.61
N ARG A 238 -7.54 29.18 -8.38
CA ARG A 238 -7.73 29.25 -9.84
C ARG A 238 -9.22 29.36 -10.13
N ASP A 239 -9.64 30.47 -10.70
CA ASP A 239 -11.05 30.79 -10.95
C ASP A 239 -11.74 29.73 -11.81
N ASP A 240 -11.04 29.17 -12.81
CA ASP A 240 -11.57 28.12 -13.67
C ASP A 240 -11.89 26.84 -12.87
N LEU A 241 -10.97 26.38 -11.99
CA LEU A 241 -11.17 25.19 -11.18
C LEU A 241 -12.26 25.40 -10.11
N VAL A 242 -12.28 26.57 -9.48
CA VAL A 242 -13.32 26.93 -8.50
C VAL A 242 -14.69 26.95 -9.17
N LYS A 243 -14.81 27.58 -10.36
CA LYS A 243 -16.07 27.62 -11.12
C LYS A 243 -16.57 26.23 -11.52
N ILE A 244 -15.69 25.37 -12.05
CA ILE A 244 -16.02 23.99 -12.42
C ILE A 244 -16.48 23.21 -11.19
N SER A 245 -15.73 23.28 -10.08
CA SER A 245 -16.07 22.58 -8.84
C SER A 245 -17.37 23.10 -8.24
N THR A 246 -17.61 24.40 -8.28
CA THR A 246 -18.87 25.01 -7.79
C THR A 246 -20.05 24.55 -8.63
N LEU A 247 -19.94 24.56 -9.95
CA LEU A 247 -20.99 24.08 -10.85
C LEU A 247 -21.36 22.63 -10.56
N LEU A 248 -20.35 21.77 -10.40
CA LEU A 248 -20.53 20.34 -10.12
C LEU A 248 -21.20 20.09 -8.76
N LEU A 249 -20.71 20.73 -7.70
CA LEU A 249 -21.21 20.53 -6.33
C LEU A 249 -22.57 21.21 -6.11
N SER A 250 -22.85 22.36 -6.74
CA SER A 250 -24.17 22.97 -6.69
C SER A 250 -25.23 22.12 -7.40
N ALA A 251 -24.89 21.46 -8.51
CA ALA A 251 -25.80 20.50 -9.18
C ALA A 251 -26.12 19.25 -8.33
N LEU A 252 -25.30 18.98 -7.31
CA LEU A 252 -25.54 17.93 -6.31
C LEU A 252 -26.17 18.47 -5.02
N GLU A 253 -26.62 19.74 -5.00
CA GLU A 253 -27.16 20.40 -3.79
C GLU A 253 -26.24 20.21 -2.57
N TRP A 254 -24.92 20.36 -2.78
CA TRP A 254 -23.92 19.98 -1.81
C TRP A 254 -24.03 20.75 -0.51
N HIS A 255 -23.87 20.02 0.61
CA HIS A 255 -23.75 20.56 1.95
C HIS A 255 -22.59 19.88 2.67
N GLY A 256 -21.78 20.64 3.43
CA GLY A 256 -20.56 20.14 4.06
C GLY A 256 -19.32 20.19 3.16
N VAL A 257 -18.32 19.39 3.49
CA VAL A 257 -17.02 19.40 2.79
C VAL A 257 -17.00 18.47 1.59
N ALA A 258 -16.23 18.87 0.57
CA ALA A 258 -15.82 18.00 -0.53
C ALA A 258 -14.45 18.44 -1.07
N MET A 259 -13.67 17.50 -1.61
CA MET A 259 -12.50 17.79 -2.41
C MET A 259 -12.73 17.30 -3.83
N VAL A 260 -12.63 18.22 -4.80
CA VAL A 260 -12.72 17.92 -6.23
C VAL A 260 -11.31 17.79 -6.79
N GLU A 261 -10.98 16.62 -7.34
CA GLU A 261 -9.65 16.30 -7.83
C GLU A 261 -9.54 16.49 -9.34
N PHE A 262 -8.47 17.15 -9.76
CA PHE A 262 -8.15 17.39 -11.17
C PHE A 262 -6.76 16.85 -11.54
N LYS A 263 -6.61 16.42 -12.80
CA LYS A 263 -5.33 16.38 -13.51
C LYS A 263 -5.26 17.58 -14.44
N VAL A 264 -4.22 18.39 -14.29
CA VAL A 264 -4.01 19.59 -15.14
C VAL A 264 -2.79 19.36 -16.00
N THR A 265 -2.99 19.40 -17.33
CA THR A 265 -1.92 19.18 -18.33
C THR A 265 -0.93 20.35 -18.37
N ALA A 266 0.16 20.19 -19.12
CA ALA A 266 1.16 21.25 -19.30
C ALA A 266 0.57 22.49 -20.02
N GLU A 267 -0.45 22.28 -20.85
CA GLU A 267 -1.19 23.33 -21.58
C GLU A 267 -2.21 24.04 -20.68
N GLY A 268 -2.39 23.58 -19.44
CA GLY A 268 -3.31 24.16 -18.46
C GLY A 268 -4.73 23.59 -18.50
N GLU A 269 -4.99 22.58 -19.35
CA GLU A 269 -6.29 21.92 -19.42
C GLU A 269 -6.57 21.09 -18.18
N ALA A 270 -7.74 21.29 -17.57
CA ALA A 270 -8.16 20.57 -16.38
C ALA A 270 -9.12 19.43 -16.71
N TYR A 271 -8.80 18.23 -16.25
CA TYR A 271 -9.65 17.05 -16.34
C TYR A 271 -10.12 16.66 -14.93
N LEU A 272 -11.42 16.61 -14.72
CA LEU A 272 -12.02 16.11 -13.49
C LEU A 272 -11.69 14.62 -13.32
N ILE A 273 -11.18 14.25 -12.18
CA ILE A 273 -10.84 12.85 -11.85
C ILE A 273 -11.89 12.23 -10.93
N GLU A 274 -12.18 12.86 -9.78
CA GLU A 274 -13.14 12.36 -8.80
C GLU A 274 -13.59 13.45 -7.82
N ILE A 275 -14.67 13.17 -7.08
CA ILE A 275 -15.08 13.92 -5.90
C ILE A 275 -14.79 13.03 -4.67
N ASN A 276 -14.13 13.60 -3.67
CA ASN A 276 -14.00 13.01 -2.34
C ASN A 276 -15.01 13.67 -1.40
N PRO A 277 -16.15 13.02 -1.07
CA PRO A 277 -17.23 13.61 -0.28
C PRO A 277 -16.96 13.53 1.23
N ARG A 278 -15.76 13.84 1.65
CA ARG A 278 -15.25 13.71 3.02
C ARG A 278 -14.02 14.60 3.20
N LEU A 279 -13.54 14.70 4.42
CA LEU A 279 -12.21 15.26 4.68
C LEU A 279 -11.12 14.41 4.02
N TRP A 280 -9.99 15.02 3.71
CA TRP A 280 -8.91 14.47 2.85
C TRP A 280 -7.58 14.44 3.59
N GLY A 281 -6.65 13.64 3.09
CA GLY A 281 -5.34 13.46 3.72
C GLY A 281 -4.42 14.69 3.69
N SER A 282 -4.75 15.74 2.92
CA SER A 282 -4.04 17.03 2.87
C SER A 282 -4.65 18.12 3.78
N LEU A 283 -5.57 17.76 4.67
CA LEU A 283 -6.30 18.70 5.52
C LEU A 283 -5.37 19.61 6.35
N ALA A 284 -4.25 19.06 6.84
CA ALA A 284 -3.23 19.82 7.57
C ALA A 284 -2.78 21.07 6.81
N LEU A 285 -2.60 20.97 5.48
CA LEU A 285 -2.15 22.08 4.65
C LEU A 285 -3.14 23.26 4.67
N ALA A 286 -4.43 22.96 4.53
CA ALA A 286 -5.47 24.00 4.56
C ALA A 286 -5.52 24.69 5.93
N ILE A 287 -5.49 23.92 7.02
CA ILE A 287 -5.52 24.42 8.39
C ILE A 287 -4.28 25.31 8.67
N ASP A 288 -3.09 24.86 8.29
CA ASP A 288 -1.83 25.61 8.49
C ASP A 288 -1.78 26.88 7.64
N CYS A 289 -2.49 26.89 6.53
CA CYS A 289 -2.64 28.09 5.70
C CYS A 289 -3.75 29.04 6.18
N GLY A 290 -4.58 28.63 7.16
CA GLY A 290 -5.62 29.47 7.76
C GLY A 290 -7.04 29.15 7.28
N VAL A 291 -7.26 28.06 6.55
CA VAL A 291 -8.61 27.59 6.14
C VAL A 291 -8.98 26.37 6.98
N ASP A 292 -9.77 26.58 8.02
CA ASP A 292 -10.14 25.53 8.98
C ASP A 292 -11.49 24.91 8.64
N PHE A 293 -11.49 23.87 7.82
CA PHE A 293 -12.68 23.15 7.38
C PHE A 293 -13.41 22.42 8.53
N PRO A 294 -12.73 21.78 9.50
CA PRO A 294 -13.39 21.21 10.69
C PRO A 294 -14.21 22.23 11.49
N VAL A 295 -13.67 23.43 11.71
CA VAL A 295 -14.41 24.52 12.37
C VAL A 295 -15.58 24.98 11.50
N GLY A 296 -15.39 25.02 10.18
CA GLY A 296 -16.48 25.29 9.23
C GLY A 296 -17.62 24.28 9.34
N LEU A 297 -17.32 22.97 9.39
CA LEU A 297 -18.33 21.92 9.63
C LEU A 297 -19.07 22.11 10.96
N LEU A 298 -18.34 22.47 12.02
CA LEU A 298 -18.97 22.74 13.32
C LEU A 298 -19.94 23.90 13.23
N CYS A 299 -19.57 24.98 12.52
CA CYS A 299 -20.47 26.12 12.32
C CYS A 299 -21.75 25.71 11.57
N LEU A 300 -21.62 24.89 10.49
CA LEU A 300 -22.78 24.36 9.76
C LEU A 300 -23.69 23.51 10.65
N ALA A 301 -23.12 22.52 11.35
CA ALA A 301 -23.90 21.61 12.19
C ALA A 301 -24.60 22.27 13.36
N THR A 302 -24.11 23.46 13.81
CA THR A 302 -24.64 24.20 14.94
C THR A 302 -25.33 25.51 14.54
N GLU A 303 -25.56 25.70 13.23
CA GLU A 303 -26.22 26.91 12.68
C GLU A 303 -25.55 28.23 13.13
N ARG A 304 -24.23 28.20 13.31
CA ARG A 304 -23.45 29.38 13.67
C ARG A 304 -22.94 30.09 12.42
N PRO A 305 -22.73 31.40 12.48
CA PRO A 305 -22.12 32.12 11.37
C PRO A 305 -20.77 31.52 10.96
N LEU A 306 -20.66 31.24 9.69
CA LEU A 306 -19.37 30.78 9.12
C LEU A 306 -18.39 31.95 9.08
N PRO A 307 -17.08 31.70 9.33
CA PRO A 307 -16.06 32.71 9.10
C PRO A 307 -16.02 33.05 7.59
N PRO A 308 -15.74 34.30 7.21
CA PRO A 308 -15.57 34.66 5.81
C PRO A 308 -14.38 33.92 5.23
N GLN A 309 -14.38 33.75 3.89
CA GLN A 309 -13.24 33.17 3.17
C GLN A 309 -11.95 33.90 3.54
N PRO A 310 -10.97 33.27 4.19
CA PRO A 310 -9.74 33.94 4.57
C PRO A 310 -8.82 34.12 3.36
N LYS A 311 -7.98 35.15 3.39
CA LYS A 311 -6.80 35.22 2.55
C LYS A 311 -5.78 34.24 3.11
N TYR A 312 -5.60 33.12 2.45
CA TYR A 312 -4.69 32.08 2.91
C TYR A 312 -3.31 32.18 2.23
N ARG A 313 -2.31 31.54 2.84
CA ARG A 313 -0.93 31.56 2.40
C ARG A 313 -0.71 30.58 1.24
N ALA A 314 -0.38 31.07 0.06
CA ALA A 314 0.10 30.26 -1.08
C ALA A 314 1.61 30.01 -1.00
N GLY A 315 2.07 28.89 -1.56
CA GLY A 315 3.48 28.50 -1.55
C GLY A 315 3.95 27.92 -0.21
N TYR A 316 3.03 27.51 0.64
CA TYR A 316 3.31 26.78 1.87
C TYR A 316 3.20 25.28 1.62
N TYR A 317 4.03 24.50 2.30
CA TYR A 317 4.14 23.06 2.08
C TYR A 317 3.72 22.27 3.32
N THR A 318 3.16 21.08 3.12
CA THR A 318 3.06 20.06 4.18
C THR A 318 3.56 18.72 3.71
N ARG A 319 4.13 17.97 4.64
CA ARG A 319 4.74 16.67 4.39
C ARG A 319 4.24 15.61 5.35
N ASN A 320 3.82 14.49 4.80
CA ASN A 320 3.65 13.26 5.56
C ASN A 320 4.99 12.51 5.60
N ILE A 321 5.73 12.65 6.69
CA ILE A 321 7.11 12.15 6.80
C ILE A 321 7.20 10.65 6.46
N TYR A 322 6.31 9.83 7.04
CA TYR A 322 6.34 8.39 6.85
C TYR A 322 6.17 8.00 5.37
N ARG A 323 5.14 8.54 4.72
CA ARG A 323 4.90 8.31 3.30
C ARG A 323 5.97 8.91 2.40
N ASP A 324 6.54 10.06 2.79
CA ASP A 324 7.55 10.73 1.97
C ASP A 324 8.91 10.01 2.01
N ILE A 325 9.27 9.38 3.13
CA ILE A 325 10.42 8.47 3.20
C ILE A 325 10.25 7.28 2.22
N GLU A 326 9.04 6.71 2.13
CA GLU A 326 8.77 5.64 1.16
C GLU A 326 8.78 6.16 -0.29
N TRP A 327 8.29 7.39 -0.51
CA TRP A 327 8.41 8.05 -1.80
C TRP A 327 9.89 8.22 -2.20
N PHE A 328 10.76 8.69 -1.31
CA PHE A 328 12.19 8.83 -1.58
C PHE A 328 12.83 7.49 -1.98
N LYS A 329 12.54 6.41 -1.26
CA LYS A 329 13.07 5.08 -1.58
C LYS A 329 12.59 4.59 -2.95
N THR A 330 11.33 4.84 -3.27
CA THR A 330 10.73 4.43 -4.55
C THR A 330 11.27 5.28 -5.69
N ASN A 331 11.34 6.60 -5.51
CA ASN A 331 11.87 7.53 -6.48
C ASN A 331 13.36 7.30 -6.78
N TRP A 332 14.18 6.96 -5.75
CA TRP A 332 15.59 6.61 -5.93
C TRP A 332 15.82 5.40 -6.82
N LYS A 333 14.94 4.40 -6.73
CA LYS A 333 15.03 3.14 -7.49
C LYS A 333 14.33 3.19 -8.83
N ALA A 334 13.54 4.22 -9.08
CA ALA A 334 12.72 4.34 -10.27
C ALA A 334 13.56 4.63 -11.51
N ASP A 335 13.05 4.21 -12.65
CA ASP A 335 13.55 4.64 -13.95
C ASP A 335 13.09 6.08 -14.21
N HIS A 336 14.01 7.02 -14.09
CA HIS A 336 13.73 8.45 -14.30
C HIS A 336 13.50 8.81 -15.78
N SER A 337 13.75 7.90 -16.71
CA SER A 337 13.45 8.08 -18.15
C SER A 337 12.01 7.69 -18.50
N ASP A 338 11.32 6.99 -17.60
CA ASP A 338 9.94 6.54 -17.82
C ASP A 338 8.94 7.71 -17.64
N PRO A 339 8.28 8.16 -18.73
CA PRO A 339 7.37 9.32 -18.67
C PRO A 339 6.08 9.05 -17.88
N LEU A 340 5.78 7.79 -17.55
CA LEU A 340 4.60 7.42 -16.76
C LEU A 340 4.85 7.51 -15.26
N LEU A 341 6.10 7.67 -14.83
CA LEU A 341 6.47 7.81 -13.44
C LEU A 341 6.65 9.29 -13.07
N LEU A 342 5.95 9.72 -12.03
CA LEU A 342 6.02 11.08 -11.48
C LEU A 342 7.29 11.24 -10.64
N THR A 343 8.45 10.93 -11.24
CA THR A 343 9.75 11.05 -10.59
C THR A 343 10.17 12.51 -10.43
N LYS A 344 11.00 12.79 -9.43
CA LYS A 344 11.61 14.10 -9.22
C LYS A 344 13.12 13.96 -9.05
N PRO A 345 13.91 14.97 -9.46
CA PRO A 345 15.33 15.00 -9.21
C PRO A 345 15.62 14.92 -7.70
N ILE A 346 16.57 14.07 -7.30
CA ILE A 346 16.81 13.73 -5.91
C ILE A 346 17.38 14.91 -5.12
N ILE A 347 18.32 15.68 -5.70
CA ILE A 347 18.96 16.80 -5.01
C ILE A 347 17.94 17.88 -4.60
N PRO A 348 17.08 18.41 -5.50
CA PRO A 348 16.03 19.34 -5.10
C PRO A 348 15.05 18.77 -4.07
N ALA A 349 14.76 17.47 -4.15
CA ALA A 349 13.88 16.81 -3.19
C ALA A 349 14.51 16.76 -1.78
N ILE A 350 15.82 16.47 -1.68
CA ILE A 350 16.58 16.52 -0.41
C ILE A 350 16.63 17.95 0.13
N LEU A 351 16.95 18.93 -0.71
CA LEU A 351 16.99 20.34 -0.29
C LEU A 351 15.61 20.83 0.20
N GLY A 352 14.53 20.24 -0.30
CA GLY A 352 13.17 20.49 0.19
C GLY A 352 13.02 20.24 1.70
N TRP A 353 13.77 19.32 2.30
CA TRP A 353 13.73 19.07 3.75
C TRP A 353 14.27 20.22 4.62
N LEU A 354 14.88 21.24 4.03
CA LEU A 354 15.32 22.46 4.73
C LEU A 354 14.21 23.51 4.85
N ARG A 355 13.07 23.36 4.14
CA ARG A 355 11.95 24.32 4.15
C ARG A 355 11.34 24.57 5.53
N PRO A 356 11.23 23.57 6.44
CA PRO A 356 10.76 23.83 7.81
C PRO A 356 11.61 24.86 8.55
N LEU A 357 12.92 24.91 8.31
CA LEU A 357 13.85 25.84 8.96
C LEU A 357 13.58 27.31 8.58
N ILE A 358 12.96 27.55 7.42
CA ILE A 358 12.61 28.89 6.93
C ILE A 358 11.09 29.18 7.06
N GLY A 359 10.36 28.36 7.83
CA GLY A 359 8.95 28.55 8.11
C GLY A 359 8.01 28.40 6.89
N LYS A 360 8.45 27.68 5.84
CA LYS A 360 7.67 27.45 4.62
C LYS A 360 7.08 26.05 4.53
N GLU A 361 7.29 25.22 5.51
CA GLU A 361 6.79 23.83 5.54
C GLU A 361 6.45 23.40 6.98
N SER A 362 5.42 22.60 7.14
CA SER A 362 5.10 21.85 8.34
C SER A 362 4.95 20.35 8.05
N TRP A 363 4.79 19.56 9.12
CA TRP A 363 4.55 18.12 9.02
C TRP A 363 3.10 17.84 9.40
N ASP A 364 2.43 16.94 8.69
CA ASP A 364 0.99 16.65 8.84
C ASP A 364 0.54 16.38 10.29
N PHE A 365 1.40 15.79 11.10
CA PHE A 365 1.07 15.49 12.51
C PHE A 365 1.63 16.52 13.49
N PHE A 366 2.27 17.57 13.00
CA PHE A 366 2.97 18.51 13.86
C PHE A 366 2.02 19.58 14.40
N CYS A 367 1.76 19.51 15.70
CA CYS A 367 0.96 20.50 16.41
C CYS A 367 1.69 20.90 17.71
N TRP A 368 2.09 22.16 17.81
CA TRP A 368 2.75 22.68 19.02
C TRP A 368 1.93 22.47 20.29
N SER A 369 0.62 22.54 20.18
CA SER A 369 -0.29 22.30 21.30
C SER A 369 -0.53 20.82 21.57
N ASP A 370 0.04 19.88 20.79
CA ASP A 370 -0.16 18.43 20.94
C ASP A 370 1.12 17.61 20.73
N LEU A 371 2.17 17.98 21.42
CA LEU A 371 3.49 17.33 21.31
C LEU A 371 3.48 15.83 21.64
N ARG A 372 2.44 15.33 22.33
CA ARG A 372 2.29 13.89 22.61
C ARG A 372 2.15 13.08 21.32
N VAL A 373 1.41 13.60 20.34
CA VAL A 373 1.29 12.98 19.01
C VAL A 373 2.63 13.00 18.30
N VAL A 374 3.31 14.14 18.29
CA VAL A 374 4.63 14.30 17.65
C VAL A 374 5.64 13.30 18.20
N LEU A 375 5.75 13.20 19.54
CA LEU A 375 6.64 12.23 20.19
C LEU A 375 6.25 10.78 19.88
N GLY A 376 4.95 10.49 19.84
CA GLY A 376 4.43 9.18 19.47
C GLY A 376 4.79 8.78 18.03
N GLU A 377 4.60 9.68 17.07
CA GLU A 377 4.94 9.44 15.66
C GLU A 377 6.45 9.28 15.44
N VAL A 378 7.25 10.17 16.02
CA VAL A 378 8.72 10.07 15.96
C VAL A 378 9.19 8.74 16.55
N ASN A 379 8.67 8.35 17.72
CA ASN A 379 9.02 7.06 18.33
C ASN A 379 8.62 5.86 17.45
N THR A 380 7.45 5.92 16.82
CA THR A 380 7.00 4.86 15.89
C THR A 380 7.93 4.76 14.68
N ILE A 381 8.25 5.90 14.04
CA ILE A 381 9.18 5.97 12.91
C ILE A 381 10.56 5.40 13.31
N VAL A 382 11.10 5.85 14.44
CA VAL A 382 12.40 5.39 14.95
C VAL A 382 12.38 3.89 15.22
N ARG A 383 11.37 3.38 15.93
CA ARG A 383 11.26 1.94 16.26
C ARG A 383 11.17 1.07 15.01
N GLU A 384 10.36 1.45 14.03
CA GLU A 384 10.21 0.68 12.78
C GLU A 384 11.51 0.67 11.96
N HIS A 385 12.15 1.84 11.81
CA HIS A 385 13.41 1.93 11.09
C HIS A 385 14.54 1.24 11.84
N TRP A 386 14.61 1.39 13.16
CA TRP A 386 15.56 0.69 14.01
C TRP A 386 15.40 -0.83 13.89
N ALA A 387 14.17 -1.34 13.99
CA ALA A 387 13.88 -2.76 13.82
C ALA A 387 14.32 -3.26 12.43
N LYS A 388 14.05 -2.48 11.36
CA LYS A 388 14.52 -2.81 10.00
C LYS A 388 16.06 -2.81 9.93
N CYS A 389 16.72 -1.81 10.50
CA CYS A 389 18.20 -1.74 10.55
C CYS A 389 18.80 -2.91 11.34
N VAL A 390 18.29 -3.19 12.54
CA VAL A 390 18.74 -4.31 13.37
C VAL A 390 18.56 -5.64 12.63
N ASN A 391 17.41 -5.84 11.98
CA ASN A 391 17.16 -7.04 11.19
C ASN A 391 18.11 -7.14 9.98
N LEU A 392 18.40 -6.02 9.31
CA LEU A 392 19.35 -5.98 8.20
C LEU A 392 20.76 -6.34 8.67
N VAL A 393 21.22 -5.74 9.78
CA VAL A 393 22.52 -6.02 10.39
C VAL A 393 22.59 -7.50 10.82
N ARG A 394 21.58 -7.99 11.53
CA ARG A 394 21.49 -9.42 11.94
C ARG A 394 21.56 -10.36 10.75
N ARG A 395 20.80 -10.06 9.67
CA ARG A 395 20.83 -10.88 8.44
C ARG A 395 22.20 -10.85 7.78
N ARG A 396 22.82 -9.66 7.69
CA ARG A 396 24.16 -9.51 7.09
C ARG A 396 25.25 -10.20 7.91
N SER A 397 25.27 -10.00 9.24
CA SER A 397 26.21 -10.66 10.15
C SER A 397 26.03 -12.18 10.12
N ARG A 398 24.79 -12.67 10.08
CA ARG A 398 24.50 -14.09 9.97
C ARG A 398 24.97 -14.68 8.65
N ARG A 399 24.75 -13.98 7.52
CA ARG A 399 25.27 -14.40 6.20
C ARG A 399 26.79 -14.52 6.22
N LEU A 400 27.48 -13.55 6.80
CA LEU A 400 28.93 -13.56 6.94
C LEU A 400 29.40 -14.73 7.82
N TYR A 401 28.77 -14.94 8.97
CA TYR A 401 29.07 -16.06 9.85
C TYR A 401 28.87 -17.43 9.17
N LEU A 402 27.72 -17.61 8.52
CA LEU A 402 27.43 -18.85 7.76
C LEU A 402 28.48 -19.04 6.66
N ARG A 403 28.77 -18.03 5.87
CA ARG A 403 29.69 -18.12 4.72
C ARG A 403 31.12 -18.39 5.12
N HIS A 404 31.62 -17.68 6.14
CA HIS A 404 33.07 -17.67 6.46
C HIS A 404 33.47 -18.57 7.62
N ILE A 405 32.54 -19.00 8.45
CA ILE A 405 32.81 -19.81 9.64
C ILE A 405 32.08 -21.15 9.59
N GLN A 406 30.76 -21.14 9.65
CA GLN A 406 29.99 -22.38 9.84
C GLN A 406 30.10 -23.33 8.64
N GLN A 407 29.92 -22.83 7.41
CA GLN A 407 29.93 -23.69 6.23
C GLN A 407 31.32 -24.24 5.88
N PRO A 408 32.42 -23.49 5.95
CA PRO A 408 33.75 -24.08 5.76
C PRO A 408 34.08 -25.18 6.80
N LEU A 409 33.66 -24.99 8.07
CA LEU A 409 33.80 -26.02 9.09
C LEU A 409 32.95 -27.26 8.77
N MET A 410 31.74 -27.07 8.25
CA MET A 410 30.87 -28.15 7.83
C MET A 410 31.48 -28.93 6.65
N ILE A 411 32.00 -28.26 5.65
CA ILE A 411 32.70 -28.89 4.52
C ILE A 411 33.87 -29.75 5.02
N ARG A 412 34.69 -29.22 5.93
CA ARG A 412 35.80 -29.99 6.54
C ARG A 412 35.31 -31.20 7.33
N LYS A 413 34.22 -31.08 8.10
CA LYS A 413 33.60 -32.16 8.87
C LYS A 413 33.06 -33.26 7.98
N LEU A 414 32.53 -32.92 6.81
CA LEU A 414 31.94 -33.87 5.86
C LEU A 414 32.96 -34.52 4.92
N SER A 415 34.05 -33.84 4.61
CA SER A 415 35.11 -34.34 3.74
C SER A 415 35.73 -35.61 4.33
N GLY A 416 35.75 -36.70 3.52
CA GLY A 416 36.28 -38.01 3.93
C GLY A 416 35.32 -38.87 4.76
N ARG A 417 34.05 -38.49 4.90
CA ARG A 417 33.02 -39.35 5.46
C ARG A 417 32.30 -40.11 4.37
N GLN A 418 31.91 -41.35 4.67
CA GLN A 418 30.98 -42.05 3.80
C GLN A 418 29.59 -41.46 3.96
N ILE A 419 29.04 -40.93 2.85
CA ILE A 419 27.70 -40.33 2.82
C ILE A 419 26.89 -41.12 1.80
N ASP A 420 25.94 -41.90 2.29
CA ASP A 420 25.10 -42.79 1.50
C ASP A 420 23.70 -42.24 1.25
N ASN A 421 23.27 -41.20 2.02
CA ASN A 421 21.95 -40.64 1.90
C ASN A 421 21.98 -39.08 1.97
N VAL A 422 21.53 -38.44 0.87
CA VAL A 422 21.50 -36.98 0.72
C VAL A 422 20.09 -36.50 0.44
N LEU A 423 19.63 -35.52 1.21
CA LEU A 423 18.35 -34.83 1.03
C LEU A 423 18.59 -33.41 0.52
N ILE A 424 18.02 -33.05 -0.65
CA ILE A 424 18.16 -31.72 -1.24
C ILE A 424 16.84 -30.96 -1.10
N LEU A 425 16.90 -29.78 -0.47
CA LEU A 425 15.73 -28.99 -0.11
C LEU A 425 15.72 -27.65 -0.83
N CYS A 426 14.53 -27.22 -1.26
CA CYS A 426 14.21 -25.83 -1.60
C CYS A 426 12.81 -25.47 -1.08
N TYR A 427 12.29 -24.30 -1.36
CA TYR A 427 10.96 -23.93 -0.84
C TYR A 427 9.85 -24.79 -1.47
N GLY A 428 9.74 -24.81 -2.79
CA GLY A 428 8.61 -25.41 -3.50
C GLY A 428 8.79 -26.84 -3.96
N ASN A 429 10.01 -27.39 -3.99
CA ASN A 429 10.36 -28.68 -4.62
C ASN A 429 9.87 -28.85 -6.06
N ILE A 430 9.89 -27.77 -6.85
CA ILE A 430 9.48 -27.78 -8.25
C ILE A 430 10.56 -27.25 -9.22
N CYS A 431 11.55 -26.47 -8.72
CA CYS A 431 12.61 -25.88 -9.54
C CYS A 431 13.99 -26.37 -9.11
N ARG A 432 14.55 -25.80 -8.03
CA ARG A 432 15.96 -25.98 -7.66
C ARG A 432 16.28 -27.39 -7.12
N SER A 433 15.58 -27.84 -6.09
CA SER A 433 15.89 -29.12 -5.44
C SER A 433 15.68 -30.34 -6.34
N PRO A 434 14.63 -30.43 -7.20
CA PRO A 434 14.51 -31.58 -8.10
C PRO A 434 15.62 -31.61 -9.17
N LEU A 435 15.98 -30.44 -9.72
CA LEU A 435 17.07 -30.38 -10.69
C LEU A 435 18.42 -30.78 -10.07
N ALA A 436 18.73 -30.24 -8.88
CA ALA A 436 19.95 -30.59 -8.17
C ALA A 436 20.00 -32.08 -7.81
N ALA A 437 18.86 -32.67 -7.40
CA ALA A 437 18.78 -34.09 -7.08
C ALA A 437 18.99 -34.98 -8.29
N ALA A 438 18.39 -34.64 -9.44
CA ALA A 438 18.59 -35.40 -10.69
C ALA A 438 20.04 -35.32 -11.19
N LEU A 439 20.67 -34.13 -11.11
CA LEU A 439 22.08 -33.97 -11.44
C LEU A 439 23.00 -34.77 -10.50
N ALA A 440 22.71 -34.72 -9.18
CA ALA A 440 23.50 -35.46 -8.20
C ALA A 440 23.31 -36.99 -8.31
N ALA A 441 22.10 -37.47 -8.54
CA ALA A 441 21.83 -38.90 -8.73
C ALA A 441 22.56 -39.46 -9.98
N ARG A 442 22.64 -38.70 -11.07
CA ARG A 442 23.41 -39.07 -12.26
C ARG A 442 24.90 -39.15 -11.97
N GLN A 443 25.43 -38.27 -11.16
CA GLN A 443 26.86 -38.16 -10.88
C GLN A 443 27.33 -39.12 -9.78
N PHE A 444 26.46 -39.47 -8.87
CA PHE A 444 26.77 -40.31 -7.70
C PHE A 444 25.79 -41.50 -7.60
N PRO A 445 25.90 -42.49 -8.51
CA PRO A 445 24.92 -43.58 -8.62
C PRO A 445 24.86 -44.49 -7.37
N ASN A 446 25.90 -44.48 -6.53
CA ASN A 446 25.98 -45.28 -5.31
C ASN A 446 25.45 -44.52 -4.08
N VAL A 447 24.97 -43.26 -4.23
CA VAL A 447 24.45 -42.45 -3.17
C VAL A 447 22.94 -42.30 -3.34
N SER A 448 22.18 -42.55 -2.31
CA SER A 448 20.73 -42.31 -2.29
C SER A 448 20.46 -40.80 -2.27
N ILE A 449 19.95 -40.26 -3.37
CA ILE A 449 19.64 -38.83 -3.49
C ILE A 449 18.13 -38.64 -3.52
N SER A 450 17.63 -37.82 -2.63
CA SER A 450 16.22 -37.44 -2.56
C SER A 450 16.03 -35.93 -2.57
N SER A 451 14.83 -35.46 -2.89
CA SER A 451 14.48 -34.04 -2.81
C SER A 451 13.11 -33.81 -2.22
N ALA A 452 12.96 -32.70 -1.47
CA ALA A 452 11.69 -32.25 -0.91
C ALA A 452 11.65 -30.71 -0.80
N GLY A 453 10.55 -30.16 -0.31
CA GLY A 453 10.39 -28.72 -0.09
C GLY A 453 9.61 -28.42 1.18
N PHE A 454 9.57 -27.16 1.55
CA PHE A 454 8.84 -26.69 2.74
C PHE A 454 7.38 -26.31 2.44
N HIS A 455 6.98 -26.27 1.17
CA HIS A 455 5.63 -25.93 0.77
C HIS A 455 4.68 -27.11 0.98
N THR A 456 3.55 -26.87 1.64
CA THR A 456 2.58 -27.89 2.04
C THR A 456 1.82 -28.54 0.88
N LYS A 457 1.67 -27.84 -0.28
CA LYS A 457 1.02 -28.41 -1.46
C LYS A 457 1.99 -29.33 -2.20
N THR A 458 1.68 -30.62 -2.22
CA THR A 458 2.46 -31.70 -2.87
C THR A 458 1.90 -32.07 -4.25
N GLY A 459 2.59 -32.97 -4.99
CA GLY A 459 2.11 -33.48 -6.28
C GLY A 459 2.22 -32.49 -7.43
N ARG A 460 2.96 -31.37 -7.29
CA ARG A 460 3.12 -30.38 -8.35
C ARG A 460 4.27 -30.78 -9.28
N PRO A 461 4.08 -30.70 -10.62
CA PRO A 461 5.13 -30.95 -11.58
C PRO A 461 6.16 -29.79 -11.61
N SER A 462 7.33 -30.04 -12.16
CA SER A 462 8.29 -28.99 -12.49
C SER A 462 7.77 -28.10 -13.62
N PRO A 463 7.93 -26.76 -13.55
CA PRO A 463 7.54 -25.83 -14.61
C PRO A 463 8.29 -26.09 -15.94
N GLY A 464 7.68 -25.74 -17.08
CA GLY A 464 8.24 -25.99 -18.42
C GLY A 464 9.65 -25.42 -18.63
N PHE A 465 9.95 -24.23 -18.08
CA PHE A 465 11.29 -23.63 -18.16
C PHE A 465 12.35 -24.41 -17.36
N VAL A 466 11.94 -25.13 -16.30
CA VAL A 466 12.83 -26.03 -15.54
C VAL A 466 13.07 -27.32 -16.31
N LEU A 467 12.02 -27.89 -16.95
CA LEU A 467 12.14 -29.08 -17.79
C LEU A 467 13.09 -28.84 -18.97
N ALA A 468 12.99 -27.67 -19.60
CA ALA A 468 13.90 -27.26 -20.67
C ALA A 468 15.36 -27.21 -20.20
N ALA A 469 15.61 -26.55 -19.04
CA ALA A 469 16.95 -26.46 -18.46
C ALA A 469 17.49 -27.83 -18.01
N ALA A 470 16.67 -28.72 -17.48
CA ALA A 470 17.02 -30.09 -17.11
C ALA A 470 17.46 -30.89 -18.33
N LYS A 471 16.69 -30.81 -19.43
CA LYS A 471 17.01 -31.48 -20.70
C LYS A 471 18.35 -31.01 -21.29
N MET A 472 18.64 -29.70 -21.25
CA MET A 472 19.93 -29.14 -21.66
C MET A 472 21.11 -29.72 -20.88
N LEU A 473 20.90 -30.03 -19.58
CA LEU A 473 21.91 -30.63 -18.72
C LEU A 473 21.90 -32.18 -18.74
N GLY A 474 21.09 -32.80 -19.59
CA GLY A 474 21.04 -34.25 -19.78
C GLY A 474 20.36 -35.00 -18.63
N VAL A 475 19.41 -34.38 -17.94
CA VAL A 475 18.55 -35.01 -16.91
C VAL A 475 17.08 -34.80 -17.21
N ASP A 476 16.24 -35.76 -16.81
CA ASP A 476 14.80 -35.73 -17.02
C ASP A 476 14.03 -35.48 -15.72
N LEU A 477 13.11 -34.55 -15.76
CA LEU A 477 12.20 -34.19 -14.66
C LEU A 477 10.72 -34.31 -15.04
N ALA A 478 10.40 -34.95 -16.20
CA ALA A 478 9.04 -35.05 -16.70
C ALA A 478 8.05 -35.69 -15.71
N TYR A 479 8.53 -36.66 -14.92
CA TYR A 479 7.73 -37.39 -13.94
C TYR A 479 7.93 -36.90 -12.52
N HIS A 480 8.65 -35.78 -12.32
CA HIS A 480 8.85 -35.24 -10.99
C HIS A 480 7.53 -34.72 -10.40
N GLN A 481 7.30 -35.08 -9.13
CA GLN A 481 6.21 -34.56 -8.32
C GLN A 481 6.76 -34.04 -6.99
N SER A 482 6.36 -32.80 -6.64
CA SER A 482 6.84 -32.15 -5.43
C SER A 482 6.38 -32.90 -4.17
N LYS A 483 7.28 -32.98 -3.16
CA LYS A 483 7.04 -33.58 -1.86
C LYS A 483 7.28 -32.54 -0.77
N CYS A 484 6.49 -32.60 0.31
CA CYS A 484 6.76 -31.83 1.52
C CYS A 484 7.80 -32.58 2.36
N VAL A 485 8.76 -31.85 2.93
CA VAL A 485 9.75 -32.42 3.85
C VAL A 485 9.08 -32.85 5.15
N ASP A 486 9.43 -34.01 5.64
CA ASP A 486 8.97 -34.56 6.93
C ASP A 486 10.13 -34.95 7.84
N ALA A 487 9.82 -35.33 9.09
CA ALA A 487 10.82 -35.69 10.08
C ALA A 487 11.62 -36.93 9.68
N LYS A 488 10.96 -37.92 9.04
CA LYS A 488 11.61 -39.17 8.61
C LYS A 488 12.68 -38.87 7.55
N MET A 489 12.38 -38.05 6.54
CA MET A 489 13.36 -37.65 5.54
C MET A 489 14.56 -36.93 6.15
N ILE A 490 14.30 -36.08 7.15
CA ILE A 490 15.35 -35.36 7.87
C ILE A 490 16.22 -36.32 8.64
N ASP A 491 15.65 -37.27 9.37
CA ASP A 491 16.39 -38.21 10.23
C ASP A 491 17.25 -39.19 9.40
N GLU A 492 16.71 -39.69 8.29
CA GLU A 492 17.40 -40.61 7.38
C GLU A 492 18.56 -39.96 6.61
N ALA A 493 18.50 -38.65 6.38
CA ALA A 493 19.55 -37.94 5.64
C ALA A 493 20.84 -37.80 6.49
N GLN A 494 21.97 -38.18 5.92
CA GLN A 494 23.31 -37.94 6.49
C GLN A 494 23.84 -36.55 6.10
N LEU A 495 23.39 -36.03 4.92
CA LEU A 495 23.67 -34.69 4.44
C LEU A 495 22.38 -34.04 3.94
N ILE A 496 22.11 -32.83 4.39
CA ILE A 496 21.01 -32.00 3.90
C ILE A 496 21.60 -30.84 3.11
N VAL A 497 21.18 -30.69 1.85
CA VAL A 497 21.64 -29.62 0.97
C VAL A 497 20.51 -28.62 0.74
N ILE A 498 20.79 -27.35 1.00
CA ILE A 498 19.81 -26.25 0.85
C ILE A 498 20.30 -25.19 -0.13
N MET A 499 19.38 -24.35 -0.65
CA MET A 499 19.65 -23.40 -1.72
C MET A 499 19.90 -21.98 -1.23
N ASP A 500 19.23 -21.56 -0.15
CA ASP A 500 19.24 -20.16 0.29
C ASP A 500 19.00 -20.03 1.80
N ILE A 501 19.11 -18.80 2.29
CA ILE A 501 18.95 -18.49 3.72
C ILE A 501 17.49 -18.69 4.18
N ASN A 502 16.50 -18.55 3.29
CA ASN A 502 15.10 -18.80 3.65
C ASN A 502 14.88 -20.30 3.94
N ASN A 503 15.51 -21.18 3.14
CA ASN A 503 15.50 -22.61 3.39
C ASN A 503 16.17 -22.94 4.74
N TYR A 504 17.29 -22.26 5.07
CA TYR A 504 17.97 -22.41 6.36
C TYR A 504 17.10 -21.99 7.54
N GLU A 505 16.39 -20.85 7.43
CA GLU A 505 15.52 -20.37 8.50
C GLU A 505 14.31 -21.29 8.72
N LEU A 506 13.73 -21.80 7.62
CA LEU A 506 12.64 -22.78 7.70
C LEU A 506 13.11 -24.07 8.35
N LEU A 507 14.27 -24.60 7.93
CA LEU A 507 14.84 -25.80 8.50
C LEU A 507 15.14 -25.62 9.99
N LYS A 508 15.74 -24.48 10.39
CA LYS A 508 16.01 -24.14 11.78
C LYS A 508 14.75 -24.10 12.64
N ARG A 509 13.67 -23.57 12.10
CA ARG A 509 12.38 -23.44 12.81
C ARG A 509 11.68 -24.78 12.98
N LEU A 510 11.69 -25.60 11.92
CA LEU A 510 10.94 -26.87 11.89
C LEU A 510 11.75 -28.06 12.41
N PHE A 511 13.07 -28.08 12.15
CA PHE A 511 13.96 -29.19 12.43
C PHE A 511 15.34 -28.68 12.94
N PRO A 512 15.43 -28.08 14.14
CA PRO A 512 16.64 -27.40 14.60
C PRO A 512 17.87 -28.33 14.66
N GLY A 513 17.70 -29.60 14.98
CA GLY A 513 18.78 -30.62 15.02
C GLY A 513 19.38 -30.91 13.63
N ALA A 514 18.67 -30.64 12.55
CA ALA A 514 19.13 -30.86 11.17
C ALA A 514 20.29 -29.94 10.75
N LEU A 515 20.49 -28.81 11.45
CA LEU A 515 21.51 -27.82 11.09
C LEU A 515 22.94 -28.35 11.15
N GLU A 516 23.21 -29.35 11.98
CA GLU A 516 24.54 -29.96 12.12
C GLU A 516 24.98 -30.81 10.92
N LYS A 517 24.05 -31.14 10.04
CA LYS A 517 24.28 -31.88 8.79
C LYS A 517 23.81 -31.11 7.54
N THR A 518 23.72 -29.76 7.64
CA THR A 518 23.18 -28.91 6.57
C THR A 518 24.27 -28.11 5.89
N LEU A 519 24.30 -28.21 4.54
CA LEU A 519 25.22 -27.51 3.66
C LEU A 519 24.45 -26.66 2.64
N PHE A 520 24.91 -25.45 2.38
CA PHE A 520 24.42 -24.65 1.25
C PHE A 520 25.10 -25.09 -0.05
N LEU A 521 24.31 -25.44 -1.06
CA LEU A 521 24.84 -25.92 -2.34
C LEU A 521 25.81 -24.91 -2.99
N GLY A 522 25.51 -23.62 -2.91
CA GLY A 522 26.33 -22.55 -3.47
C GLY A 522 27.72 -22.41 -2.83
N MET A 523 27.94 -22.96 -1.63
CA MET A 523 29.26 -22.97 -0.98
C MET A 523 30.28 -23.89 -1.67
N LEU A 524 29.80 -24.80 -2.50
CA LEU A 524 30.65 -25.70 -3.29
C LEU A 524 31.11 -25.08 -4.62
N LEU A 525 30.64 -23.91 -5.00
CA LEU A 525 31.07 -23.22 -6.20
C LEU A 525 32.54 -22.76 -6.09
N PRO A 526 33.28 -22.63 -7.19
CA PRO A 526 34.66 -22.12 -7.21
C PRO A 526 34.82 -20.71 -6.63
N GLY A 527 33.76 -19.90 -6.65
CA GLY A 527 33.64 -18.65 -5.88
C GLY A 527 32.50 -18.79 -4.89
N PRO A 528 32.75 -19.22 -3.64
CA PRO A 528 31.68 -19.61 -2.72
C PRO A 528 30.60 -18.54 -2.58
N GLN A 529 29.38 -18.90 -2.95
CA GLN A 529 28.18 -18.09 -2.81
C GLN A 529 27.26 -18.81 -1.82
N LEU A 530 26.81 -18.12 -0.79
CA LEU A 530 25.92 -18.75 0.18
C LEU A 530 24.58 -19.17 -0.45
N GLU A 531 24.09 -18.41 -1.42
CA GLU A 531 22.74 -18.59 -1.97
C GLU A 531 22.75 -18.86 -3.48
N ILE A 532 21.90 -19.77 -3.91
CA ILE A 532 21.50 -19.98 -5.30
C ILE A 532 20.12 -19.38 -5.48
N ARG A 533 20.02 -18.34 -6.32
CA ARG A 533 18.79 -17.57 -6.54
C ARG A 533 17.62 -18.48 -6.96
N ASP A 534 16.40 -18.11 -6.51
CA ASP A 534 15.18 -18.78 -6.98
C ASP A 534 14.81 -18.27 -8.39
N PRO A 535 14.71 -19.16 -9.39
CA PRO A 535 14.33 -18.77 -10.73
C PRO A 535 12.81 -18.67 -10.93
N TYR A 536 12.00 -19.00 -9.92
CA TYR A 536 10.55 -19.04 -10.06
C TYR A 536 9.94 -17.67 -10.40
N ASP A 537 10.44 -16.60 -9.74
CA ASP A 537 9.99 -15.22 -9.97
C ASP A 537 10.65 -14.55 -11.20
N ASN A 538 11.67 -15.20 -11.78
CA ASN A 538 12.36 -14.74 -12.97
C ASN A 538 12.81 -15.93 -13.82
N PRO A 539 11.92 -16.51 -14.66
CA PRO A 539 12.20 -17.68 -15.48
C PRO A 539 13.40 -17.53 -16.41
N ASP A 540 13.68 -16.32 -16.90
CA ASP A 540 14.83 -16.04 -17.80
C ASP A 540 16.19 -16.33 -17.13
N SER A 541 16.25 -16.26 -15.80
CA SER A 541 17.46 -16.59 -15.03
C SER A 541 17.70 -18.11 -14.89
N MET A 542 16.76 -18.96 -15.34
CA MET A 542 16.82 -20.40 -15.08
C MET A 542 18.06 -21.06 -15.67
N GLN A 543 18.50 -20.69 -16.87
CA GLN A 543 19.69 -21.27 -17.49
C GLN A 543 20.94 -20.99 -16.65
N GLU A 544 21.15 -19.74 -16.23
CA GLU A 544 22.28 -19.37 -15.37
C GLU A 544 22.25 -20.13 -14.04
N VAL A 545 21.08 -20.23 -13.41
CA VAL A 545 20.88 -20.97 -12.16
C VAL A 545 21.18 -22.46 -12.36
N ALA A 546 20.71 -23.06 -13.44
CA ALA A 546 20.93 -24.47 -13.75
C ALA A 546 22.43 -24.78 -13.95
N PHE A 547 23.16 -23.94 -14.67
CA PHE A 547 24.62 -24.11 -14.85
C PHE A 547 25.37 -23.94 -13.51
N LYS A 548 25.00 -22.99 -12.68
CA LYS A 548 25.58 -22.84 -11.33
C LYS A 548 25.33 -24.08 -10.48
N MET A 549 24.12 -24.62 -10.52
CA MET A 549 23.77 -25.83 -9.78
C MET A 549 24.54 -27.05 -10.27
N ASN A 550 24.67 -27.26 -11.59
CA ASN A 550 25.46 -28.34 -12.14
C ASN A 550 26.92 -28.26 -11.64
N ARG A 551 27.55 -27.10 -11.75
CA ARG A 551 28.92 -26.89 -11.25
C ARG A 551 29.05 -27.13 -9.73
N ALA A 552 28.06 -26.73 -8.94
CA ALA A 552 28.08 -26.96 -7.50
C ALA A 552 27.92 -28.45 -7.17
N VAL A 553 27.06 -29.18 -7.89
CA VAL A 553 26.89 -30.64 -7.77
C VAL A 553 28.16 -31.37 -8.16
N GLU A 554 28.84 -30.99 -9.24
CA GLU A 554 30.13 -31.56 -9.61
C GLU A 554 31.16 -31.49 -8.48
N GLN A 555 31.18 -30.42 -7.73
CA GLN A 555 32.08 -30.24 -6.58
C GLN A 555 31.68 -31.06 -5.34
N MET A 556 30.46 -31.62 -5.28
CA MET A 556 30.06 -32.52 -4.18
C MET A 556 30.95 -33.77 -4.13
N SER A 557 31.61 -34.16 -5.24
CA SER A 557 32.59 -35.25 -5.25
C SER A 557 33.72 -35.10 -4.21
N ARG A 558 34.00 -33.86 -3.79
CA ARG A 558 34.98 -33.56 -2.74
C ARG A 558 34.54 -33.99 -1.36
N LEU A 559 33.22 -34.22 -1.17
CA LEU A 559 32.61 -34.61 0.11
C LEU A 559 32.49 -36.14 0.23
N PHE A 560 32.42 -36.86 -0.88
CA PHE A 560 32.14 -38.32 -0.98
C PHE A 560 33.39 -39.20 -1.12
N ARG A 561 34.51 -38.76 -0.61
CA ARG A 561 35.76 -39.56 -0.64
C ARG A 561 35.92 -40.41 0.58
#